data_33473130bbe454d39f1d7d921f948b37
#
_entry.id   33473130bbe454d39f1d7d921f948b37
#
_cell.length_a   1.000
_cell.length_b   1.000
_cell.length_c   1.000
_cell.angle_alpha   90.00
_cell.angle_beta   90.00
_cell.angle_gamma   90.00
#
_symmetry.space_group_name_H-M   'P 1'
#
loop_
_entity.id
_entity.type
_entity.pdbx_description
1 polymer ?
#
loop_
_entity_poly.entity_id
_entity_poly.type
_entity_poly.pdbx_seq_one_letter_code
_entity_poly.pdbx_strand_id
1 'polypeptide(L)'
;MGLVDKIKQDVKKSGQNKGKFIYFREGQKIRVRFLTDMDDGMEVTFHDSFEAGINVPCQELYGRDCPYCDDDSLRTRSQYIWSVWNYETKEVQLFMFPVNNCSPIPALMAMYENYGTITDRDYVISVSGKMQNKTYSVVPMDKVKFRNEKAKAYSEKSILKMLDKAFPCDATDDDDDEEDEAPKKRAPK
;
A
#
# COMPACT_ATOMS: atom_id res chain seq x y z
N MET A 1 -15.37 16.09 26.82
CA MET A 1 -15.19 15.76 25.41
C MET A 1 -16.51 15.27 24.87
N GLY A 2 -17.13 15.99 23.94
CA GLY A 2 -18.47 15.67 23.43
C GLY A 2 -18.45 14.49 22.45
N LEU A 3 -19.61 13.85 22.20
CA LEU A 3 -19.76 12.75 21.25
C LEU A 3 -19.24 13.12 19.84
N VAL A 4 -19.47 14.36 19.43
CA VAL A 4 -19.01 14.92 18.14
C VAL A 4 -17.47 14.94 18.06
N ASP A 5 -16.79 15.24 19.19
CA ASP A 5 -15.33 15.27 19.22
C ASP A 5 -14.75 13.85 19.16
N LYS A 6 -15.40 12.88 19.82
CA LYS A 6 -15.05 11.46 19.68
C LYS A 6 -15.22 10.97 18.23
N ILE A 7 -16.37 11.24 17.63
CA ILE A 7 -16.64 10.86 16.23
C ILE A 7 -15.60 11.49 15.30
N LYS A 8 -15.25 12.76 15.48
CA LYS A 8 -14.19 13.43 14.70
C LYS A 8 -12.81 12.78 14.90
N GLN A 9 -12.49 12.37 16.13
CA GLN A 9 -11.23 11.65 16.40
C GLN A 9 -11.22 10.26 15.77
N ASP A 10 -12.31 9.51 15.85
CA ASP A 10 -12.40 8.18 15.25
C ASP A 10 -12.40 8.24 13.72
N VAL A 11 -13.06 9.23 13.13
CA VAL A 11 -12.98 9.51 11.68
C VAL A 11 -11.55 9.89 11.28
N LYS A 12 -10.84 10.70 12.07
CA LYS A 12 -9.43 11.02 11.83
C LYS A 12 -8.54 9.78 11.97
N LYS A 13 -8.73 8.95 13.00
CA LYS A 13 -7.95 7.72 13.21
C LYS A 13 -8.21 6.71 12.08
N SER A 14 -9.46 6.50 11.68
CA SER A 14 -9.79 5.61 10.56
C SER A 14 -9.29 6.13 9.21
N GLY A 15 -9.14 7.45 9.04
CA GLY A 15 -8.58 8.09 7.85
C GLY A 15 -7.05 8.04 7.78
N GLN A 16 -6.36 8.07 8.93
CA GLN A 16 -4.88 8.15 8.95
C GLN A 16 -4.18 6.87 8.46
N ASN A 17 -4.74 5.68 8.69
CA ASN A 17 -4.17 4.43 8.19
C ASN A 17 -4.58 4.15 6.73
N LYS A 18 -5.77 4.59 6.29
CA LYS A 18 -6.25 4.46 4.91
C LYS A 18 -5.57 5.43 3.94
N GLY A 19 -4.99 6.52 4.43
CA GLY A 19 -4.35 7.54 3.59
C GLY A 19 -3.05 7.08 2.90
N LYS A 20 -2.42 6.00 3.36
CA LYS A 20 -1.15 5.50 2.78
C LYS A 20 -1.35 4.51 1.62
N PHE A 21 -2.51 3.87 1.52
CA PHE A 21 -2.84 2.94 0.45
C PHE A 21 -3.87 3.55 -0.50
N ILE A 22 -3.73 3.27 -1.79
CA ILE A 22 -4.76 3.65 -2.76
C ILE A 22 -5.91 2.63 -2.69
N TYR A 23 -7.10 3.14 -2.45
CA TYR A 23 -8.34 2.37 -2.51
C TYR A 23 -9.22 2.88 -3.64
N PHE A 24 -9.60 1.98 -4.53
CA PHE A 24 -10.49 2.30 -5.63
C PHE A 24 -11.94 2.01 -5.27
N ARG A 25 -12.79 3.03 -5.43
CA ARG A 25 -14.25 2.90 -5.30
C ARG A 25 -14.86 2.75 -6.69
N GLU A 26 -16.04 2.13 -6.75
CA GLU A 26 -16.80 2.01 -8.00
C GLU A 26 -16.94 3.35 -8.70
N GLY A 27 -16.72 3.37 -10.01
CA GLY A 27 -16.78 4.57 -10.84
C GLY A 27 -15.64 5.57 -10.65
N GLN A 28 -14.73 5.33 -9.73
CA GLN A 28 -13.61 6.24 -9.48
C GLN A 28 -12.56 6.14 -10.58
N LYS A 29 -11.99 7.30 -10.92
CA LYS A 29 -10.83 7.44 -11.80
C LYS A 29 -9.74 8.16 -11.00
N ILE A 30 -8.56 7.57 -10.92
CA ILE A 30 -7.42 8.15 -10.20
C ILE A 30 -6.26 8.28 -11.18
N ARG A 31 -5.67 9.47 -11.23
CA ARG A 31 -4.41 9.69 -11.94
C ARG A 31 -3.24 9.46 -11.00
N VAL A 32 -2.32 8.61 -11.43
CA VAL A 32 -1.12 8.25 -10.66
C VAL A 32 0.14 8.34 -11.51
N ARG A 33 1.28 8.55 -10.86
CA ARG A 33 2.61 8.37 -11.40
C ARG A 33 3.34 7.31 -10.58
N PHE A 34 3.81 6.24 -11.20
CA PHE A 34 4.69 5.28 -10.55
C PHE A 34 6.05 5.92 -10.26
N LEU A 35 6.55 5.74 -9.04
CA LEU A 35 7.82 6.28 -8.56
C LEU A 35 8.93 5.22 -8.54
N THR A 36 8.53 3.94 -8.64
CA THR A 36 9.39 2.77 -8.78
C THR A 36 8.95 2.01 -10.02
N ASP A 37 9.88 1.36 -10.71
CA ASP A 37 9.57 0.59 -11.91
C ASP A 37 8.97 -0.77 -11.57
N MET A 38 8.56 -1.54 -12.59
CA MET A 38 7.93 -2.86 -12.37
C MET A 38 8.84 -3.80 -11.58
N ASP A 39 10.14 -3.84 -11.94
CA ASP A 39 11.13 -4.71 -11.31
C ASP A 39 11.52 -4.26 -9.88
N ASP A 40 11.23 -2.99 -9.53
CA ASP A 40 11.51 -2.42 -8.21
C ASP A 40 10.28 -2.53 -7.26
N GLY A 41 9.25 -3.27 -7.66
CA GLY A 41 8.09 -3.57 -6.83
C GLY A 41 8.45 -4.51 -5.69
N MET A 42 7.76 -4.38 -4.56
CA MET A 42 7.93 -5.25 -3.41
C MET A 42 6.86 -6.34 -3.44
N GLU A 43 7.27 -7.60 -3.35
CA GLU A 43 6.36 -8.74 -3.12
C GLU A 43 6.20 -8.99 -1.63
N VAL A 44 4.96 -9.18 -1.19
CA VAL A 44 4.60 -9.46 0.20
C VAL A 44 3.62 -10.62 0.24
N THR A 45 3.95 -11.65 1.01
CA THR A 45 3.05 -12.77 1.26
C THR A 45 2.05 -12.43 2.34
N PHE A 46 0.76 -12.70 2.08
CA PHE A 46 -0.33 -12.57 3.03
C PHE A 46 -0.92 -13.93 3.37
N HIS A 47 -1.28 -14.13 4.63
CA HIS A 47 -2.15 -15.21 5.08
C HIS A 47 -3.59 -14.72 5.09
N ASP A 48 -4.50 -15.51 4.54
CA ASP A 48 -5.86 -15.09 4.23
C ASP A 48 -6.86 -16.22 4.54
N SER A 49 -7.84 -15.95 5.40
CA SER A 49 -9.01 -16.77 5.63
C SER A 49 -10.23 -15.90 5.79
N PHE A 50 -11.17 -16.02 4.85
CA PHE A 50 -12.44 -15.30 4.94
C PHE A 50 -13.27 -15.73 6.15
N GLU A 51 -13.28 -17.04 6.46
CA GLU A 51 -14.06 -17.61 7.56
C GLU A 51 -13.53 -17.18 8.93
N ALA A 52 -12.21 -17.14 9.09
CA ALA A 52 -11.55 -16.67 10.31
C ALA A 52 -11.37 -15.13 10.37
N GLY A 53 -11.69 -14.41 9.30
CA GLY A 53 -11.46 -12.96 9.22
C GLY A 53 -9.98 -12.56 9.17
N ILE A 54 -9.09 -13.51 8.88
CA ILE A 54 -7.64 -13.29 8.83
C ILE A 54 -7.27 -12.71 7.47
N ASN A 55 -6.48 -11.63 7.47
CA ASN A 55 -5.88 -11.05 6.28
C ASN A 55 -4.65 -10.22 6.71
N VAL A 56 -3.54 -10.90 6.96
CA VAL A 56 -2.34 -10.32 7.54
C VAL A 56 -1.10 -10.66 6.72
N PRO A 57 -0.10 -9.78 6.63
CA PRO A 57 1.19 -10.11 6.03
C PRO A 57 1.92 -11.15 6.87
N CYS A 58 2.67 -12.03 6.19
CA CYS A 58 3.48 -13.04 6.86
C CYS A 58 4.48 -12.35 7.80
N GLN A 59 4.57 -12.83 9.06
CA GLN A 59 5.42 -12.22 10.07
C GLN A 59 6.92 -12.47 9.82
N GLU A 60 7.29 -13.48 9.04
CA GLU A 60 8.67 -13.71 8.61
C GLU A 60 9.27 -12.53 7.84
N LEU A 61 8.42 -11.72 7.16
CA LEU A 61 8.85 -10.48 6.50
C LEU A 61 9.44 -9.46 7.49
N TYR A 62 9.09 -9.56 8.76
CA TYR A 62 9.57 -8.70 9.84
C TYR A 62 10.67 -9.38 10.69
N GLY A 63 11.11 -10.58 10.29
CA GLY A 63 12.06 -11.40 11.06
C GLY A 63 11.45 -11.99 12.33
N ARG A 64 10.13 -12.16 12.38
CA ARG A 64 9.38 -12.76 13.48
C ARG A 64 8.88 -14.14 13.08
N ASP A 65 8.70 -15.05 14.05
CA ASP A 65 8.02 -16.31 13.81
C ASP A 65 6.56 -16.05 13.39
N CYS A 66 6.12 -16.71 12.35
CA CYS A 66 4.77 -16.52 11.83
C CYS A 66 3.81 -17.61 12.35
N PRO A 67 2.82 -17.29 13.17
CA PRO A 67 1.90 -18.30 13.71
C PRO A 67 0.96 -18.89 12.65
N TYR A 68 0.97 -18.33 11.44
CA TYR A 68 0.07 -18.73 10.36
C TYR A 68 0.76 -19.51 9.24
N CYS A 69 2.09 -19.66 9.26
CA CYS A 69 2.82 -20.38 8.22
C CYS A 69 2.56 -21.90 8.25
N ASP A 70 2.34 -22.47 9.45
CA ASP A 70 2.12 -23.91 9.65
C ASP A 70 0.62 -24.29 9.63
N ASP A 71 -0.27 -23.33 9.40
CA ASP A 71 -1.72 -23.57 9.35
C ASP A 71 -2.19 -23.82 7.91
N ASP A 72 -2.33 -25.10 7.55
CA ASP A 72 -2.81 -25.53 6.23
C ASP A 72 -4.24 -25.08 5.88
N SER A 73 -5.01 -24.59 6.87
CA SER A 73 -6.35 -24.04 6.64
C SER A 73 -6.32 -22.64 6.06
N LEU A 74 -5.19 -21.94 6.18
CA LEU A 74 -5.01 -20.60 5.68
C LEU A 74 -4.45 -20.61 4.25
N ARG A 75 -4.98 -19.71 3.44
CA ARG A 75 -4.45 -19.49 2.10
C ARG A 75 -3.30 -18.49 2.17
N THR A 76 -2.25 -18.76 1.42
CA THR A 76 -1.21 -17.78 1.15
C THR A 76 -1.46 -17.12 -0.19
N ARG A 77 -1.24 -15.79 -0.27
CA ARG A 77 -1.29 -15.04 -1.51
C ARG A 77 -0.23 -13.95 -1.55
N SER A 78 0.37 -13.77 -2.72
CA SER A 78 1.29 -12.65 -2.95
C SER A 78 0.52 -11.37 -3.26
N GLN A 79 0.95 -10.28 -2.64
CA GLN A 79 0.59 -8.91 -2.97
C GLN A 79 1.82 -8.20 -3.50
N TYR A 80 1.65 -7.39 -4.52
CA TYR A 80 2.72 -6.60 -5.12
C TYR A 80 2.48 -5.13 -4.85
N ILE A 81 3.53 -4.43 -4.44
CA ILE A 81 3.44 -3.07 -3.90
C ILE A 81 4.41 -2.15 -4.64
N TRP A 82 3.90 -1.02 -5.10
CA TRP A 82 4.69 0.08 -5.67
C TRP A 82 4.37 1.39 -4.98
N SER A 83 5.36 2.27 -4.90
CA SER A 83 5.13 3.65 -4.49
C SER A 83 4.62 4.45 -5.68
N VAL A 84 3.52 5.17 -5.49
CA VAL A 84 2.93 6.02 -6.53
C VAL A 84 2.63 7.41 -5.99
N TRP A 85 2.78 8.42 -6.83
CA TRP A 85 2.24 9.74 -6.59
C TRP A 85 0.78 9.79 -7.01
N ASN A 86 -0.11 10.10 -6.08
CA ASN A 86 -1.53 10.31 -6.36
C ASN A 86 -1.78 11.80 -6.59
N TYR A 87 -2.28 12.17 -7.78
CA TYR A 87 -2.53 13.56 -8.13
C TYR A 87 -3.75 14.16 -7.43
N GLU A 88 -4.70 13.33 -6.97
CA GLU A 88 -5.88 13.80 -6.26
C GLU A 88 -5.56 14.20 -4.82
N THR A 89 -4.84 13.34 -4.10
CA THR A 89 -4.44 13.59 -2.70
C THR A 89 -3.17 14.42 -2.59
N LYS A 90 -2.39 14.52 -3.68
CA LYS A 90 -1.06 15.16 -3.73
C LYS A 90 -0.08 14.56 -2.70
N GLU A 91 -0.14 13.25 -2.56
CA GLU A 91 0.68 12.47 -1.64
C GLU A 91 1.24 11.23 -2.32
N VAL A 92 2.34 10.71 -1.76
CA VAL A 92 2.85 9.39 -2.11
C VAL A 92 2.01 8.35 -1.39
N GLN A 93 1.51 7.38 -2.13
CA GLN A 93 0.70 6.28 -1.62
C GLN A 93 1.25 4.94 -2.10
N LEU A 94 0.83 3.87 -1.44
CA LEU A 94 1.14 2.51 -1.85
C LEU A 94 0.03 1.97 -2.76
N PHE A 95 0.44 1.50 -3.92
CA PHE A 95 -0.39 0.79 -4.88
C PHE A 95 -0.14 -0.70 -4.66
N MET A 96 -1.11 -1.38 -4.04
CA MET A 96 -0.98 -2.77 -3.62
C MET A 96 -2.09 -3.63 -4.23
N PHE A 97 -1.70 -4.65 -5.00
CA PHE A 97 -2.63 -5.57 -5.66
C PHE A 97 -2.04 -6.98 -5.77
N PRO A 98 -2.89 -8.03 -5.74
CA PRO A 98 -2.51 -9.36 -6.17
C PRO A 98 -2.43 -9.44 -7.69
N VAL A 99 -1.71 -10.42 -8.23
CA VAL A 99 -1.77 -10.75 -9.66
C VAL A 99 -2.97 -11.66 -9.92
N ASN A 100 -3.99 -11.11 -10.55
CA ASN A 100 -5.15 -11.85 -11.04
C ASN A 100 -5.82 -11.09 -12.19
N ASN A 101 -6.77 -11.73 -12.88
CA ASN A 101 -7.46 -11.14 -14.03
C ASN A 101 -8.32 -9.91 -13.70
N CYS A 102 -8.64 -9.71 -12.42
CA CYS A 102 -9.43 -8.57 -11.93
C CYS A 102 -8.55 -7.46 -11.35
N SER A 103 -7.21 -7.57 -11.42
CA SER A 103 -6.28 -6.54 -10.93
C SER A 103 -5.75 -5.68 -12.07
N PRO A 104 -5.22 -4.48 -11.78
CA PRO A 104 -4.60 -3.64 -12.81
C PRO A 104 -3.20 -4.12 -13.23
N ILE A 105 -2.59 -5.08 -12.52
CA ILE A 105 -1.20 -5.53 -12.74
C ILE A 105 -0.98 -6.12 -14.14
N PRO A 106 -1.83 -7.00 -14.68
CA PRO A 106 -1.61 -7.52 -16.03
C PRO A 106 -1.56 -6.43 -17.12
N ALA A 107 -2.39 -5.39 -16.98
CA ALA A 107 -2.36 -4.26 -17.88
C ALA A 107 -1.08 -3.42 -17.74
N LEU A 108 -0.60 -3.21 -16.50
CA LEU A 108 0.66 -2.52 -16.24
C LEU A 108 1.85 -3.30 -16.77
N MET A 109 1.83 -4.63 -16.63
CA MET A 109 2.88 -5.50 -17.16
C MET A 109 2.96 -5.41 -18.68
N ALA A 110 1.83 -5.48 -19.39
CA ALA A 110 1.79 -5.28 -20.83
C ALA A 110 2.33 -3.89 -21.27
N MET A 111 2.09 -2.87 -20.48
CA MET A 111 2.64 -1.53 -20.71
C MET A 111 4.15 -1.48 -20.46
N TYR A 112 4.64 -2.14 -19.41
CA TYR A 112 6.05 -2.29 -19.16
C TYR A 112 6.78 -2.98 -20.30
N GLU A 113 6.24 -4.09 -20.81
CA GLU A 113 6.77 -4.79 -21.98
C GLU A 113 6.83 -3.91 -23.24
N ASN A 114 5.82 -3.06 -23.44
CA ASN A 114 5.76 -2.18 -24.60
C ASN A 114 6.65 -0.94 -24.51
N TYR A 115 6.82 -0.38 -23.31
CA TYR A 115 7.50 0.91 -23.09
C TYR A 115 8.86 0.78 -22.42
N GLY A 116 9.19 -0.39 -21.85
CA GLY A 116 10.42 -0.63 -21.11
C GLY A 116 10.45 -0.02 -19.70
N THR A 117 9.44 0.75 -19.33
CA THR A 117 9.30 1.38 -18.00
C THR A 117 7.87 1.85 -17.78
N ILE A 118 7.44 1.90 -16.51
CA ILE A 118 6.17 2.51 -16.09
C ILE A 118 6.37 3.86 -15.41
N THR A 119 7.61 4.31 -15.22
CA THR A 119 7.89 5.55 -14.47
C THR A 119 7.97 6.81 -15.33
N ASP A 120 7.95 6.69 -16.66
CA ASP A 120 8.15 7.81 -17.57
C ASP A 120 6.87 8.57 -17.93
N ARG A 121 5.69 8.08 -17.51
CA ARG A 121 4.37 8.62 -17.81
C ARG A 121 3.39 8.45 -16.66
N ASP A 122 2.30 9.22 -16.71
CA ASP A 122 1.19 9.06 -15.79
C ASP A 122 0.20 8.02 -16.31
N TYR A 123 -0.56 7.46 -15.41
CA TYR A 123 -1.63 6.50 -15.70
C TYR A 123 -2.94 6.98 -15.10
N VAL A 124 -4.02 6.84 -15.87
CA VAL A 124 -5.37 6.97 -15.35
C VAL A 124 -5.92 5.58 -15.11
N ILE A 125 -6.13 5.24 -13.85
CA ILE A 125 -6.69 3.96 -13.44
C ILE A 125 -8.15 4.19 -13.07
N SER A 126 -9.06 3.49 -13.73
CA SER A 126 -10.48 3.52 -13.44
C SER A 126 -10.99 2.15 -13.02
N VAL A 127 -11.98 2.14 -12.14
CA VAL A 127 -12.62 0.91 -11.68
C VAL A 127 -14.10 0.91 -12.04
N SER A 128 -14.58 -0.23 -12.52
CA SER A 128 -16.01 -0.50 -12.74
C SER A 128 -16.38 -1.79 -12.02
N GLY A 129 -17.68 -1.93 -11.70
CA GLY A 129 -18.20 -3.08 -10.96
C GLY A 129 -18.00 -2.99 -9.44
N LYS A 130 -18.68 -3.89 -8.73
CA LYS A 130 -18.72 -3.93 -7.25
C LYS A 130 -18.12 -5.22 -6.72
N MET A 131 -17.54 -5.13 -5.53
CA MET A 131 -17.04 -6.29 -4.77
C MET A 131 -16.12 -7.20 -5.61
N GLN A 132 -16.49 -8.46 -5.82
CA GLN A 132 -15.70 -9.45 -6.56
C GLN A 132 -15.72 -9.24 -8.09
N ASN A 133 -16.68 -8.45 -8.60
CA ASN A 133 -16.83 -8.15 -10.04
C ASN A 133 -16.12 -6.84 -10.43
N LYS A 134 -15.17 -6.36 -9.62
CA LYS A 134 -14.38 -5.19 -9.98
C LYS A 134 -13.46 -5.48 -11.15
N THR A 135 -13.48 -4.59 -12.12
CA THR A 135 -12.55 -4.59 -13.24
C THR A 135 -11.81 -3.26 -13.29
N TYR A 136 -10.53 -3.30 -13.65
CA TYR A 136 -9.68 -2.12 -13.73
C TYR A 136 -9.31 -1.85 -15.17
N SER A 137 -9.43 -0.59 -15.57
CA SER A 137 -8.89 -0.10 -16.84
C SER A 137 -7.72 0.82 -16.53
N VAL A 138 -6.58 0.56 -17.16
CA VAL A 138 -5.35 1.35 -17.01
C VAL A 138 -5.08 2.02 -18.35
N VAL A 139 -5.07 3.35 -18.36
CA VAL A 139 -4.82 4.15 -19.56
C VAL A 139 -3.53 4.94 -19.38
N PRO A 140 -2.49 4.66 -20.19
CA PRO A 140 -1.26 5.43 -20.15
C PRO A 140 -1.50 6.83 -20.75
N MET A 141 -0.85 7.82 -20.17
CA MET A 141 -0.78 9.17 -20.73
C MET A 141 0.52 9.35 -21.53
N ASP A 142 0.65 10.50 -22.17
CA ASP A 142 1.88 10.83 -22.89
C ASP A 142 3.09 10.84 -21.94
N LYS A 143 4.25 10.50 -22.50
CA LYS A 143 5.52 10.56 -21.79
C LYS A 143 5.83 11.99 -21.36
N VAL A 144 5.97 12.20 -20.04
CA VAL A 144 6.22 13.51 -19.45
C VAL A 144 7.27 13.41 -18.36
N LYS A 145 8.24 14.33 -18.37
CA LYS A 145 9.23 14.43 -17.29
C LYS A 145 8.54 14.84 -15.99
N PHE A 146 8.56 13.94 -15.01
CA PHE A 146 8.01 14.20 -13.69
C PHE A 146 8.98 15.06 -12.87
N ARG A 147 8.49 16.19 -12.34
CA ARG A 147 9.27 17.11 -11.50
C ARG A 147 8.48 17.42 -10.24
N ASN A 148 8.66 16.60 -9.22
CA ASN A 148 8.06 16.83 -7.93
C ASN A 148 9.00 16.35 -6.81
N GLU A 149 9.65 17.28 -6.15
CA GLU A 149 10.62 17.00 -5.07
C GLU A 149 10.01 16.29 -3.86
N LYS A 150 8.70 16.43 -3.66
CA LYS A 150 7.95 15.77 -2.57
C LYS A 150 7.62 14.31 -2.87
N ALA A 151 7.66 13.93 -4.13
CA ALA A 151 7.29 12.59 -4.57
C ALA A 151 8.51 11.66 -4.54
N LYS A 152 8.88 11.20 -3.36
CA LYS A 152 9.93 10.20 -3.16
C LYS A 152 9.29 8.84 -2.85
N ALA A 153 9.76 7.79 -3.52
CA ALA A 153 9.33 6.43 -3.23
C ALA A 153 9.65 6.05 -1.77
N TYR A 154 8.79 5.24 -1.18
CA TYR A 154 9.04 4.69 0.14
C TYR A 154 10.15 3.63 0.08
N SER A 155 11.00 3.57 1.11
CA SER A 155 11.92 2.47 1.29
C SER A 155 11.16 1.21 1.73
N GLU A 156 11.72 0.03 1.48
CA GLU A 156 11.19 -1.26 1.92
C GLU A 156 10.85 -1.27 3.41
N LYS A 157 11.77 -0.82 4.27
CA LYS A 157 11.54 -0.68 5.72
C LYS A 157 10.32 0.18 6.04
N SER A 158 10.09 1.26 5.28
CA SER A 158 8.93 2.13 5.48
C SER A 158 7.63 1.46 5.03
N ILE A 159 7.68 0.67 3.95
CA ILE A 159 6.55 -0.10 3.45
C ILE A 159 6.15 -1.15 4.48
N LEU A 160 7.12 -1.92 5.01
CA LEU A 160 6.88 -2.92 6.05
C LEU A 160 6.23 -2.29 7.30
N LYS A 161 6.77 -1.18 7.81
CA LYS A 161 6.15 -0.45 8.92
C LYS A 161 4.70 -0.02 8.65
N MET A 162 4.40 0.39 7.43
CA MET A 162 3.04 0.78 7.05
C MET A 162 2.10 -0.41 6.95
N LEU A 163 2.60 -1.55 6.48
CA LEU A 163 1.85 -2.81 6.41
C LEU A 163 1.53 -3.34 7.82
N ASP A 164 2.53 -3.42 8.69
CA ASP A 164 2.39 -3.88 10.08
C ASP A 164 1.31 -3.07 10.83
N LYS A 165 1.35 -1.75 10.64
CA LYS A 165 0.35 -0.85 11.22
C LYS A 165 -1.05 -0.97 10.58
N ALA A 166 -1.13 -1.27 9.29
CA ALA A 166 -2.41 -1.34 8.55
C ALA A 166 -3.10 -2.71 8.71
N PHE A 167 -2.31 -3.75 8.92
CA PHE A 167 -2.74 -5.14 9.04
C PHE A 167 -2.08 -5.78 10.27
N PRO A 168 -2.46 -5.34 11.48
CA PRO A 168 -1.86 -5.85 12.71
C PRO A 168 -2.12 -7.37 12.83
N CYS A 169 -1.10 -8.07 13.32
CA CYS A 169 -1.22 -9.48 13.67
C CYS A 169 -1.59 -9.58 15.15
N ASP A 170 -2.79 -10.03 15.47
CA ASP A 170 -3.28 -10.14 16.86
C ASP A 170 -2.49 -11.15 17.72
N ALA A 171 -1.52 -11.87 17.13
CA ALA A 171 -0.75 -12.91 17.82
C ALA A 171 0.55 -12.38 18.49
N THR A 172 0.85 -11.09 18.40
CA THR A 172 2.05 -10.50 19.02
C THR A 172 1.69 -9.44 20.04
N ASP A 173 1.33 -9.87 21.25
CA ASP A 173 1.39 -9.04 22.44
C ASP A 173 2.85 -9.06 22.97
N ASP A 174 3.75 -8.37 22.28
CA ASP A 174 5.04 -8.00 22.83
C ASP A 174 5.24 -6.50 22.57
N ASP A 175 4.96 -5.73 23.63
CA ASP A 175 5.28 -4.32 23.78
C ASP A 175 6.79 -4.10 23.72
N ASP A 176 7.33 -3.80 22.55
CA ASP A 176 8.62 -3.14 22.41
C ASP A 176 8.41 -1.72 21.87
N ASP A 177 7.91 -0.85 22.77
CA ASP A 177 8.00 0.60 22.63
C ASP A 177 9.48 1.04 22.85
N GLU A 178 10.33 0.86 21.86
CA GLU A 178 11.57 1.62 21.78
C GLU A 178 11.24 3.06 21.37
N GLU A 179 11.11 3.93 22.36
CA GLU A 179 11.12 5.38 22.22
C GLU A 179 12.43 5.81 21.53
N ASP A 180 12.34 6.25 20.28
CA ASP A 180 13.40 6.99 19.59
C ASP A 180 13.63 8.34 20.32
N GLU A 181 14.54 8.35 21.32
CA GLU A 181 15.02 9.58 21.93
C GLU A 181 15.71 10.48 20.90
N ALA A 182 15.08 11.59 20.58
CA ALA A 182 15.67 12.64 19.77
C ALA A 182 16.92 13.22 20.48
N PRO A 183 18.02 13.49 19.78
CA PRO A 183 19.25 13.99 20.38
C PRO A 183 19.04 15.39 20.95
N LYS A 184 19.21 15.56 22.26
CA LYS A 184 19.20 16.82 22.98
C LYS A 184 20.32 17.74 22.45
N LYS A 185 19.94 18.86 21.86
CA LYS A 185 20.86 19.94 21.48
C LYS A 185 21.51 20.51 22.75
N ARG A 186 22.83 20.37 22.89
CA ARG A 186 23.64 21.09 23.88
C ARG A 186 23.67 22.56 23.50
N ALA A 187 23.28 23.41 24.42
CA ALA A 187 23.49 24.85 24.34
C ALA A 187 24.98 25.20 24.56
N PRO A 188 25.51 26.16 23.82
CA PRO A 188 26.87 26.64 24.05
C PRO A 188 26.93 27.56 25.28
N LYS A 189 28.02 27.41 26.05
CA LYS A 189 28.42 28.38 27.09
C LYS A 189 29.07 29.57 26.43
#